data_df7b403be08d238097dccaab50666045
#
_entry.id   df7b403be08d238097dccaab50666045
#
_cell.length_a   1.000
_cell.length_b   1.000
_cell.length_c   1.000
_cell.angle_alpha   90.00
_cell.angle_beta   90.00
_cell.angle_gamma   90.00
#
_symmetry.space_group_name_H-M   'P 1'
#
loop_
_entity.id
_entity.type
_entity.pdbx_description
1 polymer ?
#
loop_
_entity_poly.entity_id
_entity_poly.type
_entity_poly.pdbx_seq_one_letter_code
_entity_poly.pdbx_strand_id
1 'polypeptide(L)'
;MTLYERGTILRSRLRSNSHPEREETVKARSAARRATASRSQKTWLHSLIQSSPARFALLVFTGLILVWTALLSLPIATRSGTMTPLADSLFTAVSAICVTGLSTVNMAEHWSLFGDLVILTGLQIGGIGVLTLASILGVTVTRRLGLR
;
A
#
# COMPACT_ATOMS: atom_id res chain seq x y z
N MET A 1 68.25 31.99 2.63
CA MET A 1 66.86 31.57 2.60
C MET A 1 66.85 30.03 2.57
N THR A 2 66.67 29.43 3.71
CA THR A 2 67.05 28.04 4.02
C THR A 2 65.98 27.05 3.57
N LEU A 3 66.40 25.90 3.10
CA LEU A 3 65.59 24.76 2.65
C LEU A 3 64.47 24.37 3.64
N TYR A 4 64.59 24.80 4.92
CA TYR A 4 63.63 24.58 5.96
C TYR A 4 62.30 25.33 5.76
N GLU A 5 62.30 26.57 5.29
CA GLU A 5 61.11 27.38 5.07
C GLU A 5 60.26 26.83 3.89
N ARG A 6 60.89 26.29 2.85
CA ARG A 6 60.17 25.68 1.73
C ARG A 6 59.39 24.40 2.13
N GLY A 7 59.93 23.62 3.06
CA GLY A 7 59.28 22.42 3.55
C GLY A 7 58.01 22.71 4.40
N THR A 8 58.03 23.81 5.13
CA THR A 8 56.92 24.20 6.01
C THR A 8 55.74 24.76 5.20
N ILE A 9 56.03 25.53 4.15
CA ILE A 9 55.00 26.11 3.25
C ILE A 9 54.33 25.00 2.40
N LEU A 10 55.07 24.00 1.95
CA LEU A 10 54.53 22.86 1.21
C LEU A 10 53.63 21.98 2.10
N ARG A 11 54.01 21.76 3.35
CA ARG A 11 53.17 21.01 4.31
C ARG A 11 51.86 21.73 4.67
N SER A 12 51.89 23.04 4.80
CA SER A 12 50.67 23.82 5.08
C SER A 12 49.71 23.84 3.90
N ARG A 13 50.22 23.88 2.65
CA ARG A 13 49.37 23.81 1.46
C ARG A 13 48.75 22.43 1.26
N LEU A 14 49.46 21.34 1.53
CA LEU A 14 48.93 19.98 1.41
C LEU A 14 47.88 19.68 2.49
N ARG A 15 47.99 20.34 3.67
CA ARG A 15 47.01 20.16 4.78
C ARG A 15 45.72 20.98 4.52
N SER A 16 45.80 22.10 3.83
CA SER A 16 44.63 22.93 3.55
C SER A 16 43.73 22.39 2.43
N ASN A 17 44.24 21.52 1.56
CA ASN A 17 43.52 21.08 0.36
C ASN A 17 42.78 19.71 0.54
N SER A 18 42.90 19.08 1.71
CA SER A 18 42.36 17.72 1.88
C SER A 18 41.04 17.62 2.69
N HIS A 19 40.55 18.72 3.27
CA HIS A 19 39.39 18.68 4.17
C HIS A 19 38.03 19.04 3.55
N PRO A 20 37.88 20.03 2.65
CA PRO A 20 36.54 20.39 2.16
C PRO A 20 36.01 19.40 1.10
N GLU A 21 36.86 18.90 0.20
CA GLU A 21 36.40 17.97 -0.86
C GLU A 21 35.92 16.61 -0.34
N ARG A 22 36.51 16.12 0.75
CA ARG A 22 36.07 14.85 1.37
C ARG A 22 34.71 14.98 2.07
N GLU A 23 34.44 16.09 2.73
CA GLU A 23 33.13 16.32 3.36
C GLU A 23 32.02 16.52 2.34
N GLU A 24 32.29 17.23 1.23
CA GLU A 24 31.30 17.39 0.17
C GLU A 24 31.00 16.06 -0.54
N THR A 25 32.01 15.25 -0.80
CA THR A 25 31.80 13.93 -1.44
C THR A 25 31.06 12.96 -0.50
N VAL A 26 31.28 13.01 0.81
CA VAL A 26 30.53 12.22 1.79
C VAL A 26 29.08 12.70 1.91
N LYS A 27 28.85 14.00 1.95
CA LYS A 27 27.50 14.59 1.96
C LYS A 27 26.74 14.28 0.67
N ALA A 28 27.41 14.40 -0.50
CA ALA A 28 26.82 14.06 -1.79
C ALA A 28 26.47 12.55 -1.90
N ARG A 29 27.35 11.67 -1.40
CA ARG A 29 27.09 10.23 -1.37
C ARG A 29 25.96 9.85 -0.39
N SER A 30 25.85 10.52 0.75
CA SER A 30 24.79 10.29 1.70
C SER A 30 23.42 10.80 1.19
N ALA A 31 23.42 11.96 0.50
CA ALA A 31 22.23 12.50 -0.16
C ALA A 31 21.80 11.61 -1.34
N ALA A 32 22.73 11.13 -2.15
CA ALA A 32 22.46 10.19 -3.22
C ALA A 32 21.88 8.85 -2.70
N ARG A 33 22.42 8.31 -1.61
CA ARG A 33 21.87 7.10 -0.97
C ARG A 33 20.45 7.30 -0.43
N ARG A 34 20.15 8.47 0.16
CA ARG A 34 18.79 8.80 0.63
C ARG A 34 17.82 8.99 -0.53
N ALA A 35 18.25 9.60 -1.62
CA ALA A 35 17.46 9.75 -2.83
C ALA A 35 17.16 8.40 -3.52
N THR A 36 18.13 7.46 -3.51
CA THR A 36 17.96 6.12 -4.09
C THR A 36 17.02 5.26 -3.23
N ALA A 37 17.10 5.36 -1.90
CA ALA A 37 16.22 4.62 -1.00
C ALA A 37 14.75 5.09 -1.10
N SER A 38 14.52 6.41 -1.23
CA SER A 38 13.18 6.95 -1.43
C SER A 38 12.61 6.63 -2.83
N ARG A 39 13.46 6.50 -3.83
CA ARG A 39 13.05 6.15 -5.19
C ARG A 39 12.68 4.67 -5.33
N SER A 40 13.32 3.78 -4.57
CA SER A 40 13.06 2.34 -4.60
C SER A 40 11.65 1.99 -4.08
N GLN A 41 11.14 2.70 -3.08
CA GLN A 41 9.78 2.46 -2.59
C GLN A 41 8.69 2.91 -3.57
N LYS A 42 8.91 3.99 -4.29
CA LYS A 42 7.94 4.48 -5.30
C LYS A 42 7.92 3.64 -6.57
N THR A 43 9.07 3.08 -6.97
CA THR A 43 9.16 2.24 -8.18
C THR A 43 8.47 0.89 -8.00
N TRP A 44 8.44 0.34 -6.79
CA TRP A 44 7.79 -0.94 -6.50
C TRP A 44 6.27 -0.83 -6.64
N LEU A 45 5.67 0.24 -6.10
CA LEU A 45 4.24 0.53 -6.26
C LEU A 45 3.88 0.88 -7.72
N HIS A 46 4.72 1.63 -8.42
CA HIS A 46 4.50 1.96 -9.83
C HIS A 46 4.58 0.75 -10.76
N SER A 47 5.44 -0.23 -10.47
CA SER A 47 5.55 -1.44 -11.30
C SER A 47 4.36 -2.38 -11.12
N LEU A 48 3.72 -2.38 -9.95
CA LEU A 48 2.49 -3.12 -9.69
C LEU A 48 1.27 -2.50 -10.39
N ILE A 49 1.24 -1.17 -10.52
CA ILE A 49 0.17 -0.43 -11.17
C ILE A 49 0.25 -0.53 -12.70
N GLN A 50 1.46 -0.62 -13.27
CA GLN A 50 1.67 -0.65 -14.73
C GLN A 50 1.47 -2.03 -15.38
N SER A 51 1.49 -3.13 -14.62
CA SER A 51 1.51 -4.46 -15.22
C SER A 51 0.15 -5.05 -15.59
N SER A 52 -0.97 -4.56 -15.07
CA SER A 52 -2.36 -4.67 -15.58
C SER A 52 -3.35 -4.14 -14.53
N PRO A 53 -4.37 -3.37 -14.94
CA PRO A 53 -5.39 -2.83 -14.03
C PRO A 53 -6.14 -3.93 -13.27
N ALA A 54 -6.23 -5.13 -13.84
CA ALA A 54 -6.86 -6.29 -13.21
C ALA A 54 -6.10 -6.78 -11.96
N ARG A 55 -4.76 -6.81 -11.99
CA ARG A 55 -3.95 -7.24 -10.83
C ARG A 55 -4.05 -6.27 -9.66
N PHE A 56 -4.06 -4.97 -9.96
CA PHE A 56 -4.26 -3.95 -8.94
C PHE A 56 -5.62 -4.08 -8.28
N ALA A 57 -6.68 -4.25 -9.07
CA ALA A 57 -8.02 -4.49 -8.59
C ALA A 57 -8.10 -5.72 -7.67
N LEU A 58 -7.51 -6.83 -8.10
CA LEU A 58 -7.48 -8.07 -7.34
C LEU A 58 -6.78 -7.90 -5.99
N LEU A 59 -5.65 -7.19 -5.95
CA LEU A 59 -4.94 -6.89 -4.71
C LEU A 59 -5.75 -5.99 -3.77
N VAL A 60 -6.42 -4.96 -4.30
CA VAL A 60 -7.27 -4.07 -3.51
C VAL A 60 -8.45 -4.84 -2.92
N PHE A 61 -9.15 -5.65 -3.71
CA PHE A 61 -10.26 -6.47 -3.23
C PHE A 61 -9.82 -7.48 -2.18
N THR A 62 -8.71 -8.19 -2.42
CA THR A 62 -8.16 -9.14 -1.44
C THR A 62 -7.79 -8.45 -0.13
N GLY A 63 -7.12 -7.31 -0.20
CA GLY A 63 -6.78 -6.50 0.96
C GLY A 63 -8.02 -6.03 1.73
N LEU A 64 -9.05 -5.60 1.02
CA LEU A 64 -10.33 -5.20 1.60
C LEU A 64 -11.01 -6.36 2.34
N ILE A 65 -11.07 -7.53 1.70
CA ILE A 65 -11.63 -8.74 2.30
C ILE A 65 -10.90 -9.11 3.59
N LEU A 66 -9.58 -9.08 3.59
CA LEU A 66 -8.78 -9.39 4.78
C LEU A 66 -9.04 -8.41 5.93
N VAL A 67 -9.12 -7.12 5.65
CA VAL A 67 -9.42 -6.09 6.66
C VAL A 67 -10.83 -6.29 7.23
N TRP A 68 -11.85 -6.51 6.39
CA TRP A 68 -13.22 -6.74 6.85
C TRP A 68 -13.37 -8.05 7.62
N THR A 69 -12.69 -9.11 7.19
CA THR A 69 -12.64 -10.37 7.93
C THR A 69 -12.06 -10.17 9.34
N ALA A 70 -10.96 -9.43 9.46
CA ALA A 70 -10.36 -9.11 10.75
C ALA A 70 -11.32 -8.31 11.65
N LEU A 71 -12.01 -7.31 11.11
CA LEU A 71 -12.99 -6.50 11.85
C LEU A 71 -14.19 -7.34 12.34
N LEU A 72 -14.70 -8.24 11.48
CA LEU A 72 -15.83 -9.11 11.83
C LEU A 72 -15.44 -10.25 12.77
N SER A 73 -14.17 -10.63 12.85
CA SER A 73 -13.67 -11.62 13.80
C SER A 73 -13.53 -11.09 15.22
N LEU A 74 -13.61 -9.76 15.42
CA LEU A 74 -13.53 -9.16 16.75
C LEU A 74 -14.75 -9.51 17.60
N PRO A 75 -14.58 -9.76 18.90
CA PRO A 75 -15.71 -10.09 19.80
C PRO A 75 -16.71 -8.94 19.95
N ILE A 76 -16.31 -7.70 19.68
CA ILE A 76 -17.20 -6.54 19.68
C ILE A 76 -18.18 -6.53 18.49
N ALA A 77 -17.86 -7.28 17.41
CA ALA A 77 -18.72 -7.40 16.24
C ALA A 77 -19.90 -8.33 16.46
N THR A 78 -19.86 -9.20 17.48
CA THR A 78 -20.94 -10.15 17.81
C THR A 78 -21.75 -9.69 19.03
N ARG A 79 -23.04 -10.01 19.06
CA ARG A 79 -23.89 -9.74 20.22
C ARG A 79 -23.53 -10.60 21.44
N SER A 80 -23.04 -11.82 21.20
CA SER A 80 -22.60 -12.73 22.24
C SER A 80 -21.26 -12.37 22.86
N GLY A 81 -20.50 -11.43 22.29
CA GLY A 81 -19.15 -11.09 22.74
C GLY A 81 -18.11 -12.20 22.50
N THR A 82 -18.48 -13.24 21.77
CA THR A 82 -17.58 -14.34 21.39
C THR A 82 -16.96 -14.09 20.03
N MET A 83 -15.74 -14.63 19.81
CA MET A 83 -15.11 -14.56 18.50
C MET A 83 -15.90 -15.39 17.49
N THR A 84 -16.26 -14.80 16.36
CA THR A 84 -16.85 -15.52 15.24
C THR A 84 -15.82 -16.44 14.62
N PRO A 85 -16.18 -17.68 14.25
CA PRO A 85 -15.31 -18.55 13.46
C PRO A 85 -14.78 -17.82 12.23
N LEU A 86 -13.49 -18.00 11.95
CA LEU A 86 -12.83 -17.31 10.84
C LEU A 86 -13.51 -17.56 9.48
N ALA A 87 -14.07 -18.76 9.30
CA ALA A 87 -14.79 -19.13 8.10
C ALA A 87 -16.07 -18.28 7.90
N ASP A 88 -16.86 -18.07 8.96
CA ASP A 88 -18.08 -17.26 8.88
C ASP A 88 -17.80 -15.78 8.72
N SER A 89 -16.76 -15.28 9.41
CA SER A 89 -16.28 -13.89 9.23
C SER A 89 -15.76 -13.64 7.82
N LEU A 90 -14.98 -14.58 7.27
CA LEU A 90 -14.46 -14.49 5.90
C LEU A 90 -15.60 -14.55 4.89
N PHE A 91 -16.53 -15.50 5.05
CA PHE A 91 -17.66 -15.63 4.14
C PHE A 91 -18.52 -14.37 4.14
N THR A 92 -18.83 -13.83 5.30
CA THR A 92 -19.63 -12.60 5.45
C THR A 92 -18.88 -11.38 4.87
N ALA A 93 -17.57 -11.27 5.09
CA ALA A 93 -16.75 -10.20 4.51
C ALA A 93 -16.73 -10.25 2.97
N VAL A 94 -16.50 -11.43 2.39
CA VAL A 94 -16.54 -11.63 0.94
C VAL A 94 -17.92 -11.29 0.39
N SER A 95 -18.96 -11.79 1.04
CA SER A 95 -20.36 -11.56 0.64
C SER A 95 -20.73 -10.08 0.67
N ALA A 96 -20.30 -9.34 1.69
CA ALA A 96 -20.54 -7.90 1.78
C ALA A 96 -19.78 -7.13 0.71
N ILE A 97 -18.50 -7.40 0.52
CA ILE A 97 -17.65 -6.68 -0.45
C ILE A 97 -18.02 -7.02 -1.90
N CYS A 98 -18.38 -8.28 -2.19
CA CYS A 98 -18.87 -8.68 -3.51
C CYS A 98 -20.36 -8.35 -3.73
N VAL A 99 -21.02 -7.74 -2.76
CA VAL A 99 -22.45 -7.35 -2.83
C VAL A 99 -23.38 -8.55 -3.11
N THR A 100 -22.99 -9.75 -2.71
CA THR A 100 -23.81 -10.96 -2.89
C THR A 100 -24.93 -11.08 -1.87
N GLY A 101 -24.73 -10.54 -0.65
CA GLY A 101 -25.77 -10.53 0.40
C GLY A 101 -26.08 -11.88 1.04
N LEU A 102 -25.19 -12.87 0.86
CA LEU A 102 -25.35 -14.20 1.47
C LEU A 102 -24.75 -14.21 2.88
N SER A 103 -25.36 -14.95 3.78
CA SER A 103 -24.89 -15.15 5.16
C SER A 103 -24.96 -16.60 5.57
N THR A 104 -23.96 -17.06 6.32
CA THR A 104 -23.94 -18.39 6.95
C THR A 104 -24.58 -18.38 8.34
N VAL A 105 -24.78 -17.20 8.91
CA VAL A 105 -25.33 -16.98 10.24
C VAL A 105 -26.60 -16.14 10.18
N ASN A 106 -27.43 -16.24 11.24
CA ASN A 106 -28.60 -15.36 11.35
C ASN A 106 -28.14 -13.92 11.62
N MET A 107 -28.24 -13.06 10.59
CA MET A 107 -27.76 -11.67 10.62
C MET A 107 -28.34 -10.89 11.80
N ALA A 108 -29.63 -11.04 12.07
CA ALA A 108 -30.32 -10.25 13.09
C ALA A 108 -29.92 -10.64 14.55
N GLU A 109 -29.47 -11.85 14.76
CA GLU A 109 -29.15 -12.36 16.09
C GLU A 109 -27.65 -12.42 16.38
N HIS A 110 -26.83 -12.63 15.34
CA HIS A 110 -25.41 -12.88 15.52
C HIS A 110 -24.61 -11.57 15.63
N TRP A 111 -24.89 -10.59 14.75
CA TRP A 111 -24.11 -9.37 14.68
C TRP A 111 -24.58 -8.30 15.67
N SER A 112 -23.62 -7.60 16.27
CA SER A 112 -23.88 -6.41 17.06
C SER A 112 -24.12 -5.21 16.14
N LEU A 113 -24.57 -4.08 16.70
CA LEU A 113 -24.68 -2.83 15.96
C LEU A 113 -23.36 -2.43 15.27
N PHE A 114 -22.22 -2.73 15.90
CA PHE A 114 -20.90 -2.50 15.31
C PHE A 114 -20.67 -3.45 14.12
N GLY A 115 -20.98 -4.72 14.24
CA GLY A 115 -20.90 -5.70 13.15
C GLY A 115 -21.77 -5.32 11.97
N ASP A 116 -23.00 -4.89 12.21
CA ASP A 116 -23.93 -4.43 11.16
C ASP A 116 -23.38 -3.19 10.43
N LEU A 117 -22.81 -2.22 11.14
CA LEU A 117 -22.16 -1.05 10.53
C LEU A 117 -20.95 -1.43 9.68
N VAL A 118 -20.13 -2.37 10.14
CA VAL A 118 -18.98 -2.89 9.38
C VAL A 118 -19.46 -3.56 8.09
N ILE A 119 -20.50 -4.41 8.17
CA ILE A 119 -21.07 -5.07 7.00
C ILE A 119 -21.65 -4.05 6.02
N LEU A 120 -22.40 -3.07 6.51
CA LEU A 120 -23.00 -2.02 5.69
C LEU A 120 -21.94 -1.18 4.96
N THR A 121 -20.88 -0.79 5.67
CA THR A 121 -19.77 -0.05 5.04
C THR A 121 -19.02 -0.90 4.02
N GLY A 122 -18.83 -2.19 4.26
CA GLY A 122 -18.26 -3.14 3.31
C GLY A 122 -19.08 -3.24 2.02
N LEU A 123 -20.40 -3.36 2.17
CA LEU A 123 -21.36 -3.41 1.07
C LEU A 123 -21.30 -2.11 0.22
N GLN A 124 -21.21 -0.95 0.89
CA GLN A 124 -21.15 0.34 0.20
C GLN A 124 -19.85 0.52 -0.59
N ILE A 125 -18.71 0.19 0.02
CA ILE A 125 -17.41 0.27 -0.62
C ILE A 125 -17.30 -0.74 -1.76
N GLY A 126 -17.75 -1.97 -1.53
CA GLY A 126 -17.79 -3.03 -2.54
C GLY A 126 -18.65 -2.66 -3.75
N GLY A 127 -19.87 -2.16 -3.51
CA GLY A 127 -20.78 -1.74 -4.58
C GLY A 127 -20.20 -0.66 -5.48
N ILE A 128 -19.65 0.40 -4.91
CA ILE A 128 -18.98 1.45 -5.66
C ILE A 128 -17.75 0.92 -6.40
N GLY A 129 -16.96 0.05 -5.73
CA GLY A 129 -15.75 -0.54 -6.29
C GLY A 129 -16.04 -1.43 -7.51
N VAL A 130 -17.05 -2.28 -7.44
CA VAL A 130 -17.44 -3.16 -8.55
C VAL A 130 -17.91 -2.36 -9.76
N LEU A 131 -18.74 -1.33 -9.56
CA LEU A 131 -19.23 -0.47 -10.63
C LEU A 131 -18.07 0.29 -11.30
N THR A 132 -17.14 0.80 -10.51
CA THR A 132 -15.95 1.51 -11.01
C THR A 132 -15.06 0.60 -11.84
N LEU A 133 -14.82 -0.63 -11.39
CA LEU A 133 -14.05 -1.63 -12.12
C LEU A 133 -14.72 -2.03 -13.43
N ALA A 134 -16.03 -2.27 -13.41
CA ALA A 134 -16.78 -2.59 -14.60
C ALA A 134 -16.68 -1.49 -15.65
N SER A 135 -16.77 -0.22 -15.23
CA SER A 135 -16.62 0.94 -16.12
C SER A 135 -15.22 1.03 -16.73
N ILE A 136 -14.16 0.87 -15.92
CA ILE A 136 -12.76 0.91 -16.39
C ILE A 136 -12.50 -0.23 -17.38
N LEU A 137 -12.94 -1.45 -17.04
CA LEU A 137 -12.79 -2.60 -17.94
C LEU A 137 -13.56 -2.41 -19.24
N GLY A 138 -14.79 -1.91 -19.18
CA GLY A 138 -15.62 -1.61 -20.36
C GLY A 138 -14.92 -0.64 -21.31
N VAL A 139 -14.40 0.49 -20.77
CA VAL A 139 -13.66 1.48 -21.57
C VAL A 139 -12.36 0.90 -22.15
N THR A 140 -11.65 0.08 -21.39
CA THR A 140 -10.38 -0.53 -21.82
C THR A 140 -10.60 -1.55 -22.95
N VAL A 141 -11.64 -2.38 -22.83
CA VAL A 141 -12.01 -3.36 -23.85
C VAL A 141 -12.48 -2.65 -25.13
N THR A 142 -13.33 -1.64 -25.00
CA THR A 142 -13.84 -0.88 -26.15
C THR A 142 -12.72 -0.15 -26.89
N ARG A 143 -11.73 0.39 -26.19
CA ARG A 143 -10.55 1.01 -26.82
C ARG A 143 -9.63 0.01 -27.53
N ARG A 144 -9.56 -1.25 -27.06
CA ARG A 144 -8.76 -2.29 -27.71
C ARG A 144 -9.44 -2.89 -28.94
N LEU A 145 -10.77 -2.89 -28.95
CA LEU A 145 -11.55 -3.39 -30.10
C LEU A 145 -11.63 -2.38 -31.25
N GLY A 146 -10.97 -1.21 -31.12
CA GLY A 146 -10.75 -0.19 -32.15
C GLY A 146 -11.73 -0.31 -33.30
N LEU A 147 -12.90 0.28 -33.19
CA LEU A 147 -13.83 0.37 -34.28
C LEU A 147 -13.16 1.10 -35.45
N ARG A 148 -12.77 0.31 -36.45
CA ARG A 148 -12.44 0.76 -37.78
C ARG A 148 -13.74 0.89 -38.57
#